data_09faa3717d441aa0f1d878f29c3f0e79
#
_entry.id   09faa3717d441aa0f1d878f29c3f0e79
#
_cell.length_a   1.000
_cell.length_b   1.000
_cell.length_c   1.000
_cell.angle_alpha   90.00
_cell.angle_beta   90.00
_cell.angle_gamma   90.00
#
_symmetry.space_group_name_H-M   'P 1'
#
loop_
_entity.id
_entity.type
_entity.pdbx_description
1 polymer ?
#
loop_
_entity_poly.entity_id
_entity_poly.type
_entity_poly.pdbx_seq_one_letter_code
_entity_poly.pdbx_strand_id
1 'polypeptide(L)'
;IKFPKWDKSQNFLKSYFIKQGLFKHLDVKTSEFKPDLKDLFLLHQYIILNKRLTVLEFGCGWSTAVIKNALEINKKKYLARIKKLRKKNCFELFTVDNQKKYLSITKNKCKKILGKKSKINFFYSENKMTTFNDRICSEYTKLPKINPDFIYLDGPDPESTKGGVRGFNTNHLELMPMSCDILKIEHFLLPGTIILSDGR
;
A
#
# COMPACT_ATOMS: atom_id res chain seq x y z
N ILE A 1 -16.55 -2.10 -10.26
CA ILE A 1 -15.11 -2.42 -10.16
C ILE A 1 -14.71 -3.24 -11.39
N LYS A 2 -13.59 -2.86 -12.02
CA LYS A 2 -12.99 -3.62 -13.13
C LYS A 2 -11.90 -4.52 -12.58
N PHE A 3 -11.99 -5.81 -12.87
CA PHE A 3 -11.02 -6.81 -12.44
C PHE A 3 -9.93 -6.99 -13.50
N PRO A 4 -8.63 -6.99 -13.11
CA PRO A 4 -7.55 -7.33 -14.03
C PRO A 4 -7.57 -8.82 -14.38
N LYS A 5 -7.10 -9.16 -15.58
CA LYS A 5 -6.83 -10.56 -15.94
C LYS A 5 -5.54 -10.99 -15.25
N TRP A 6 -5.61 -12.04 -14.45
CA TRP A 6 -4.54 -12.46 -13.54
C TRP A 6 -3.73 -13.69 -13.99
N ASP A 7 -4.16 -14.36 -15.04
CA ASP A 7 -3.52 -15.55 -15.63
C ASP A 7 -2.37 -15.20 -16.59
N LYS A 8 -1.46 -14.32 -16.17
CA LYS A 8 -0.37 -13.84 -17.02
C LYS A 8 0.90 -14.66 -16.86
N SER A 9 1.53 -15.00 -18.00
CA SER A 9 2.83 -15.67 -18.01
C SER A 9 3.94 -14.78 -17.42
N GLN A 10 4.99 -15.39 -16.90
CA GLN A 10 6.16 -14.67 -16.37
C GLN A 10 6.80 -13.75 -17.42
N ASN A 11 6.86 -14.18 -18.68
CA ASN A 11 7.40 -13.36 -19.77
C ASN A 11 6.54 -12.13 -20.04
N PHE A 12 5.21 -12.26 -19.95
CA PHE A 12 4.30 -11.12 -20.05
C PHE A 12 4.55 -10.14 -18.89
N LEU A 13 4.63 -10.62 -17.65
CA LEU A 13 4.85 -9.78 -16.46
C LEU A 13 6.17 -9.01 -16.55
N LYS A 14 7.25 -9.68 -16.97
CA LYS A 14 8.54 -9.03 -17.22
C LYS A 14 8.42 -7.93 -18.26
N SER A 15 7.86 -8.24 -19.44
CA SER A 15 7.66 -7.27 -20.52
C SER A 15 6.78 -6.11 -20.10
N TYR A 16 5.76 -6.36 -19.29
CA TYR A 16 4.89 -5.33 -18.73
C TYR A 16 5.68 -4.33 -17.89
N PHE A 17 6.46 -4.81 -16.91
CA PHE A 17 7.23 -3.92 -16.03
C PHE A 17 8.43 -3.26 -16.73
N ILE A 18 8.98 -3.87 -17.78
CA ILE A 18 9.96 -3.22 -18.66
C ILE A 18 9.35 -1.97 -19.30
N LYS A 19 8.14 -2.08 -19.89
CA LYS A 19 7.41 -0.95 -20.48
C LYS A 19 7.09 0.15 -19.48
N GLN A 20 6.91 -0.19 -18.19
CA GLN A 20 6.70 0.77 -17.12
C GLN A 20 8.01 1.38 -16.59
N GLY A 21 9.18 0.94 -17.05
CA GLY A 21 10.48 1.37 -16.54
C GLY A 21 10.81 0.86 -15.13
N LEU A 22 10.08 -0.15 -14.64
CA LEU A 22 10.21 -0.66 -13.27
C LEU A 22 11.01 -1.96 -13.20
N PHE A 23 11.06 -2.76 -14.26
CA PHE A 23 11.55 -4.15 -14.19
C PHE A 23 12.99 -4.27 -13.69
N LYS A 24 13.93 -3.44 -14.18
CA LYS A 24 15.34 -3.47 -13.76
C LYS A 24 15.52 -3.27 -12.24
N HIS A 25 14.53 -2.69 -11.57
CA HIS A 25 14.54 -2.44 -10.14
C HIS A 25 13.81 -3.52 -9.34
N LEU A 26 12.90 -4.27 -9.99
CA LEU A 26 12.15 -5.37 -9.41
C LEU A 26 12.88 -6.72 -9.54
N ASP A 27 13.79 -6.84 -10.52
CA ASP A 27 14.62 -8.04 -10.73
C ASP A 27 15.84 -8.02 -9.80
N VAL A 28 15.61 -8.15 -8.50
CA VAL A 28 16.67 -8.11 -7.47
C VAL A 28 16.91 -9.50 -6.92
N LYS A 29 18.15 -9.97 -7.05
CA LYS A 29 18.56 -11.31 -6.56
C LYS A 29 18.84 -11.39 -5.06
N THR A 30 18.93 -10.25 -4.37
CA THR A 30 19.51 -10.14 -3.01
C THR A 30 18.62 -9.49 -1.97
N SER A 31 17.32 -9.27 -2.21
CA SER A 31 16.45 -8.68 -1.19
C SER A 31 15.86 -9.74 -0.27
N GLU A 32 15.81 -9.46 1.04
CA GLU A 32 15.14 -10.30 2.04
C GLU A 32 13.69 -10.64 1.63
N PHE A 33 13.04 -9.69 0.95
CA PHE A 33 11.68 -9.86 0.40
C PHE A 33 11.73 -9.71 -1.12
N LYS A 34 11.70 -10.84 -1.80
CA LYS A 34 11.66 -10.88 -3.26
C LYS A 34 10.30 -10.40 -3.77
N PRO A 35 10.24 -9.45 -4.72
CA PRO A 35 8.97 -8.97 -5.24
C PRO A 35 8.24 -10.06 -6.03
N ASP A 36 6.97 -10.30 -5.73
CA ASP A 36 6.10 -11.08 -6.58
C ASP A 36 5.56 -10.20 -7.73
N LEU A 37 5.99 -10.52 -8.95
CA LEU A 37 5.59 -9.73 -10.13
C LEU A 37 4.10 -9.85 -10.45
N LYS A 38 3.46 -10.97 -10.08
CA LYS A 38 2.03 -11.18 -10.33
C LYS A 38 1.20 -10.29 -9.41
N ASP A 39 1.51 -10.28 -8.13
CA ASP A 39 0.80 -9.46 -7.15
C ASP A 39 1.00 -7.97 -7.43
N LEU A 40 2.24 -7.57 -7.72
CA LEU A 40 2.54 -6.19 -8.13
C LEU A 40 1.83 -5.78 -9.43
N PHE A 41 1.69 -6.71 -10.38
CA PHE A 41 0.93 -6.48 -11.62
C PHE A 41 -0.56 -6.28 -11.32
N LEU A 42 -1.16 -7.14 -10.51
CA LEU A 42 -2.56 -7.02 -10.10
C LEU A 42 -2.82 -5.69 -9.40
N LEU A 43 -1.99 -5.34 -8.43
CA LEU A 43 -2.05 -4.06 -7.70
C LEU A 43 -2.00 -2.87 -8.65
N HIS A 44 -1.03 -2.87 -9.56
CA HIS A 44 -0.86 -1.81 -10.56
C HIS A 44 -2.10 -1.68 -11.48
N GLN A 45 -2.62 -2.81 -11.94
CA GLN A 45 -3.79 -2.86 -12.82
C GLN A 45 -5.07 -2.42 -12.11
N TYR A 46 -5.29 -2.82 -10.86
CA TYR A 46 -6.46 -2.36 -10.10
C TYR A 46 -6.51 -0.84 -10.00
N ILE A 47 -5.38 -0.20 -9.75
CA ILE A 47 -5.29 1.25 -9.66
C ILE A 47 -5.58 1.92 -11.00
N ILE A 48 -5.00 1.42 -12.10
CA ILE A 48 -5.16 2.02 -13.43
C ILE A 48 -6.56 1.79 -14.00
N LEU A 49 -7.04 0.54 -14.03
CA LEU A 49 -8.32 0.17 -14.61
C LEU A 49 -9.50 0.86 -13.91
N ASN A 50 -9.38 1.03 -12.60
CA ASN A 50 -10.40 1.67 -11.78
C ASN A 50 -10.14 3.17 -11.54
N LYS A 51 -9.14 3.77 -12.23
CA LYS A 51 -8.86 5.22 -12.23
C LYS A 51 -8.68 5.79 -10.83
N ARG A 52 -7.99 5.05 -9.93
CA ARG A 52 -7.81 5.46 -8.54
C ARG A 52 -6.95 6.71 -8.42
N LEU A 53 -7.25 7.55 -7.43
CA LEU A 53 -6.69 8.89 -7.29
C LEU A 53 -5.88 9.06 -6.00
N THR A 54 -6.36 8.51 -4.90
CA THR A 54 -5.72 8.64 -3.58
C THR A 54 -5.56 7.27 -2.97
N VAL A 55 -4.32 6.87 -2.73
CA VAL A 55 -4.03 5.55 -2.18
C VAL A 55 -3.49 5.69 -0.77
N LEU A 56 -4.03 4.86 0.14
CA LEU A 56 -3.48 4.58 1.45
C LEU A 56 -2.87 3.17 1.42
N GLU A 57 -1.60 3.07 1.74
CA GLU A 57 -0.85 1.82 1.82
C GLU A 57 -0.44 1.59 3.27
N PHE A 58 -0.78 0.45 3.81
CA PHE A 58 -0.30 -0.06 5.09
C PHE A 58 0.84 -1.05 4.84
N GLY A 59 2.01 -0.79 5.42
CA GLY A 59 3.27 -1.42 5.03
C GLY A 59 3.92 -0.68 3.86
N CYS A 60 5.23 -0.76 3.74
CA CYS A 60 5.95 -0.11 2.65
C CYS A 60 6.96 -1.07 2.01
N GLY A 61 7.11 -1.01 0.69
CA GLY A 61 8.02 -1.92 0.00
C GLY A 61 8.11 -1.69 -1.51
N TRP A 62 8.13 -2.78 -2.26
CA TRP A 62 8.09 -2.76 -3.72
C TRP A 62 6.76 -2.23 -4.26
N SER A 63 5.66 -2.53 -3.56
CA SER A 63 4.31 -2.04 -3.82
C SER A 63 4.26 -0.51 -3.88
N THR A 64 4.95 0.19 -2.98
CA THR A 64 4.99 1.66 -2.91
C THR A 64 5.41 2.30 -4.25
N ALA A 65 6.48 1.79 -4.88
CA ALA A 65 6.96 2.29 -6.16
C ALA A 65 5.96 1.99 -7.29
N VAL A 66 5.37 0.80 -7.27
CA VAL A 66 4.40 0.33 -8.28
C VAL A 66 3.09 1.13 -8.18
N ILE A 67 2.57 1.33 -6.99
CA ILE A 67 1.39 2.16 -6.72
C ILE A 67 1.62 3.59 -7.23
N LYS A 68 2.77 4.18 -6.88
CA LYS A 68 3.05 5.55 -7.31
C LYS A 68 3.19 5.67 -8.82
N ASN A 69 3.80 4.70 -9.50
CA ASN A 69 3.85 4.66 -10.96
C ASN A 69 2.43 4.62 -11.57
N ALA A 70 1.55 3.77 -11.05
CA ALA A 70 0.16 3.70 -11.51
C ALA A 70 -0.59 5.03 -11.33
N LEU A 71 -0.39 5.72 -10.20
CA LEU A 71 -0.97 7.04 -9.96
C LEU A 71 -0.43 8.10 -10.93
N GLU A 72 0.85 8.05 -11.30
CA GLU A 72 1.42 8.97 -12.29
C GLU A 72 0.84 8.72 -13.70
N ILE A 73 0.57 7.47 -14.07
CA ILE A 73 -0.13 7.12 -15.31
C ILE A 73 -1.55 7.70 -15.29
N ASN A 74 -2.28 7.51 -14.20
CA ASN A 74 -3.63 8.08 -14.03
C ASN A 74 -3.61 9.61 -14.07
N LYS A 75 -2.60 10.24 -13.45
CA LYS A 75 -2.41 11.70 -13.49
C LYS A 75 -2.25 12.21 -14.91
N LYS A 76 -1.34 11.61 -15.70
CA LYS A 76 -1.14 12.00 -17.11
C LYS A 76 -2.44 11.91 -17.90
N LYS A 77 -3.26 10.87 -17.64
CA LYS A 77 -4.47 10.59 -18.42
C LYS A 77 -5.70 11.40 -17.98
N TYR A 78 -5.81 11.71 -16.70
CA TYR A 78 -7.07 12.23 -16.13
C TYR A 78 -6.96 13.59 -15.44
N LEU A 79 -5.77 14.22 -15.36
CA LEU A 79 -5.56 15.46 -14.64
C LEU A 79 -6.56 16.57 -15.02
N ALA A 80 -6.81 16.76 -16.32
CA ALA A 80 -7.72 17.80 -16.79
C ALA A 80 -9.17 17.58 -16.32
N ARG A 81 -9.62 16.30 -16.26
CA ARG A 81 -10.97 15.95 -15.82
C ARG A 81 -11.14 16.11 -14.31
N ILE A 82 -10.08 15.85 -13.54
CA ILE A 82 -10.12 15.82 -12.08
C ILE A 82 -10.08 17.21 -11.46
N LYS A 83 -9.56 18.23 -12.16
CA LYS A 83 -9.61 19.63 -11.70
C LYS A 83 -11.02 20.10 -11.32
N LYS A 84 -12.06 19.47 -11.86
CA LYS A 84 -13.48 19.77 -11.58
C LYS A 84 -14.02 19.05 -10.32
N LEU A 85 -13.25 18.12 -9.73
CA LEU A 85 -13.68 17.38 -8.54
C LEU A 85 -13.29 18.14 -7.27
N ARG A 86 -14.16 18.04 -6.25
CA ARG A 86 -13.87 18.58 -4.91
C ARG A 86 -12.88 17.70 -4.10
N LYS A 87 -12.23 16.72 -4.72
CA LYS A 87 -11.29 15.83 -4.07
C LYS A 87 -9.91 16.51 -3.93
N LYS A 88 -9.44 16.60 -2.71
CA LYS A 88 -8.03 16.97 -2.40
C LYS A 88 -7.12 15.76 -2.65
N ASN A 89 -5.85 15.85 -2.48
CA ASN A 89 -4.89 14.72 -2.52
C ASN A 89 -4.98 13.80 -3.75
N CYS A 90 -5.39 14.35 -4.93
CA CYS A 90 -5.48 13.57 -6.16
C CYS A 90 -4.09 13.17 -6.66
N PHE A 91 -3.95 11.88 -7.04
CA PHE A 91 -2.72 11.24 -7.49
C PHE A 91 -1.63 11.20 -6.42
N GLU A 92 -2.06 11.15 -5.16
CA GLU A 92 -1.16 11.06 -4.01
C GLU A 92 -1.19 9.65 -3.40
N LEU A 93 0.01 9.23 -2.99
CA LEU A 93 0.23 8.02 -2.21
C LEU A 93 0.62 8.41 -0.80
N PHE A 94 -0.06 7.81 0.16
CA PHE A 94 0.24 7.86 1.59
C PHE A 94 0.59 6.46 2.04
N THR A 95 1.80 6.24 2.52
CA THR A 95 2.24 4.93 3.00
C THR A 95 2.59 5.04 4.47
N VAL A 96 2.07 4.12 5.27
CA VAL A 96 2.22 4.05 6.73
C VAL A 96 2.96 2.77 7.07
N ASP A 97 3.96 2.86 7.93
CA ASP A 97 4.74 1.71 8.38
C ASP A 97 5.20 1.88 9.82
N ASN A 98 5.29 0.78 10.57
CA ASN A 98 5.77 0.75 11.94
C ASN A 98 7.29 0.53 12.06
N GLN A 99 7.99 0.39 10.93
CA GLN A 99 9.43 0.18 10.84
C GLN A 99 10.14 1.36 10.17
N LYS A 100 10.85 2.18 10.93
CA LYS A 100 11.65 3.30 10.41
C LYS A 100 12.70 2.86 9.39
N LYS A 101 13.30 1.68 9.60
CA LYS A 101 14.29 1.07 8.68
C LYS A 101 13.68 0.87 7.29
N TYR A 102 12.52 0.22 7.21
CA TYR A 102 11.85 -0.05 5.93
C TYR A 102 11.37 1.22 5.24
N LEU A 103 10.82 2.18 5.98
CA LEU A 103 10.48 3.51 5.42
C LEU A 103 11.69 4.18 4.76
N SER A 104 12.85 4.17 5.43
CA SER A 104 14.08 4.76 4.88
C SER A 104 14.56 4.06 3.62
N ILE A 105 14.61 2.73 3.65
CA ILE A 105 14.99 1.88 2.50
C ILE A 105 14.05 2.14 1.32
N THR A 106 12.73 2.07 1.56
CA THR A 106 11.71 2.25 0.53
C THR A 106 11.74 3.66 -0.05
N LYS A 107 11.92 4.69 0.79
CA LYS A 107 12.07 6.09 0.34
C LYS A 107 13.25 6.26 -0.62
N ASN A 108 14.40 5.67 -0.29
CA ASN A 108 15.59 5.72 -1.15
C ASN A 108 15.39 4.93 -2.45
N LYS A 109 14.77 3.76 -2.37
CA LYS A 109 14.40 2.93 -3.51
C LYS A 109 13.45 3.67 -4.45
N CYS A 110 12.37 4.25 -3.94
CA CYS A 110 11.44 5.03 -4.73
C CYS A 110 12.09 6.24 -5.42
N LYS A 111 12.99 6.95 -4.75
CA LYS A 111 13.77 8.05 -5.38
C LYS A 111 14.61 7.58 -6.56
N LYS A 112 15.24 6.41 -6.45
CA LYS A 112 16.04 5.81 -7.55
C LYS A 112 15.17 5.37 -8.71
N ILE A 113 14.00 4.78 -8.44
CA ILE A 113 13.10 4.22 -9.45
C ILE A 113 12.30 5.30 -10.18
N LEU A 114 11.71 6.21 -9.42
CA LEU A 114 10.71 7.17 -9.92
C LEU A 114 11.28 8.59 -10.13
N GLY A 115 12.52 8.81 -9.70
CA GLY A 115 13.16 10.11 -9.74
C GLY A 115 12.74 11.03 -8.58
N LYS A 116 13.52 12.10 -8.38
CA LYS A 116 13.35 13.05 -7.25
C LYS A 116 12.03 13.83 -7.26
N LYS A 117 11.38 13.95 -8.41
CA LYS A 117 10.12 14.72 -8.56
C LYS A 117 8.87 13.94 -8.11
N SER A 118 8.97 12.64 -7.88
CA SER A 118 7.85 11.82 -7.47
C SER A 118 7.61 11.95 -5.97
N LYS A 119 6.58 12.72 -5.59
CA LYS A 119 6.21 12.93 -4.18
C LYS A 119 5.41 11.75 -3.66
N ILE A 120 5.90 11.13 -2.59
CA ILE A 120 5.21 10.10 -1.80
C ILE A 120 5.20 10.59 -0.35
N ASN A 121 4.07 10.44 0.32
CA ASN A 121 3.91 10.83 1.71
C ASN A 121 4.18 9.60 2.60
N PHE A 122 5.36 9.58 3.23
CA PHE A 122 5.77 8.50 4.14
C PHE A 122 5.45 8.87 5.58
N PHE A 123 4.74 7.99 6.29
CA PHE A 123 4.36 8.15 7.69
C PHE A 123 4.92 7.02 8.53
N TYR A 124 5.70 7.37 9.54
CA TYR A 124 6.01 6.44 10.61
C TYR A 124 4.88 6.48 11.63
N SER A 125 4.35 5.33 11.97
CA SER A 125 3.39 5.19 13.06
C SER A 125 3.67 3.90 13.82
N GLU A 126 3.78 4.00 15.14
CA GLU A 126 3.86 2.80 15.96
C GLU A 126 2.58 1.98 15.83
N ASN A 127 2.73 0.66 15.80
CA ASN A 127 1.62 -0.26 15.91
C ASN A 127 1.56 -0.81 17.33
N LYS A 128 0.39 -0.90 17.91
CA LYS A 128 0.17 -1.37 19.28
C LYS A 128 -1.02 -2.33 19.36
N MET A 129 -0.97 -3.22 20.34
CA MET A 129 -2.10 -4.05 20.72
C MET A 129 -3.20 -3.23 21.37
N THR A 130 -4.44 -3.54 21.05
CA THR A 130 -5.63 -2.86 21.55
C THR A 130 -6.85 -3.80 21.49
N THR A 131 -8.02 -3.26 21.82
CA THR A 131 -9.32 -3.89 21.56
C THR A 131 -10.18 -2.98 20.72
N PHE A 132 -10.96 -3.58 19.84
CA PHE A 132 -12.01 -2.90 19.08
C PHE A 132 -13.27 -3.75 19.10
N ASN A 133 -14.38 -3.21 19.63
CA ASN A 133 -15.63 -3.93 19.88
C ASN A 133 -15.37 -5.25 20.63
N ASP A 134 -14.61 -5.17 21.74
CA ASP A 134 -14.20 -6.28 22.62
C ASP A 134 -13.34 -7.38 21.98
N ARG A 135 -12.94 -7.21 20.73
CA ARG A 135 -12.02 -8.13 20.03
C ARG A 135 -10.59 -7.63 20.14
N ILE A 136 -9.68 -8.54 20.44
CA ILE A 136 -8.24 -8.23 20.46
C ILE A 136 -7.78 -7.95 19.04
N CYS A 137 -7.10 -6.84 18.85
CA CYS A 137 -6.57 -6.39 17.56
C CYS A 137 -5.30 -5.57 17.74
N SER A 138 -4.71 -5.17 16.63
CA SER A 138 -3.65 -4.16 16.60
C SER A 138 -4.12 -2.90 15.87
N GLU A 139 -3.44 -1.77 16.10
CA GLU A 139 -3.71 -0.52 15.41
C GLU A 139 -2.46 0.34 15.27
N TYR A 140 -2.42 1.13 14.22
CA TYR A 140 -1.47 2.23 14.11
C TYR A 140 -1.90 3.40 15.02
N THR A 141 -0.96 3.94 15.80
CA THR A 141 -1.24 5.04 16.74
C THR A 141 -1.65 6.34 16.06
N LYS A 142 -1.20 6.52 14.80
CA LYS A 142 -1.50 7.70 13.97
C LYS A 142 -1.68 7.30 12.52
N LEU A 143 -2.75 7.77 11.90
CA LEU A 143 -3.01 7.63 10.48
C LEU A 143 -3.08 9.01 9.80
N PRO A 144 -2.73 9.12 8.51
CA PRO A 144 -2.93 10.34 7.75
C PRO A 144 -4.42 10.65 7.63
N LYS A 145 -4.80 11.91 7.87
CA LYS A 145 -6.20 12.38 7.77
C LYS A 145 -6.57 12.61 6.29
N ILE A 146 -6.87 11.53 5.59
CA ILE A 146 -7.21 11.52 4.16
C ILE A 146 -8.45 10.67 3.91
N ASN A 147 -9.07 10.86 2.76
CA ASN A 147 -10.12 9.99 2.26
C ASN A 147 -9.60 9.23 1.02
N PRO A 148 -9.03 8.03 1.19
CA PRO A 148 -8.52 7.23 0.09
C PRO A 148 -9.67 6.62 -0.72
N ASP A 149 -9.45 6.41 -2.01
CA ASP A 149 -10.35 5.63 -2.87
C ASP A 149 -9.77 4.26 -3.23
N PHE A 150 -8.54 4.01 -2.75
CA PHE A 150 -7.90 2.69 -2.79
C PHE A 150 -7.06 2.50 -1.54
N ILE A 151 -7.19 1.34 -0.91
CA ILE A 151 -6.42 0.95 0.27
C ILE A 151 -5.71 -0.37 -0.05
N TYR A 152 -4.41 -0.42 0.23
CA TYR A 152 -3.62 -1.64 0.15
C TYR A 152 -3.12 -2.04 1.54
N LEU A 153 -3.41 -3.27 1.94
CA LEU A 153 -3.06 -3.82 3.24
C LEU A 153 -1.94 -4.85 3.08
N ASP A 154 -0.72 -4.47 3.44
CA ASP A 154 0.50 -5.30 3.46
C ASP A 154 1.30 -5.09 4.76
N GLY A 155 0.66 -4.58 5.77
CA GLY A 155 1.21 -4.30 7.09
C GLY A 155 0.11 -4.12 8.13
N PRO A 156 0.46 -3.97 9.41
CA PRO A 156 1.80 -3.73 9.97
C PRO A 156 2.68 -4.97 9.96
N ASP A 157 4.00 -4.76 10.20
CA ASP A 157 4.88 -5.84 10.62
C ASP A 157 4.42 -6.35 12.00
N PRO A 158 3.92 -7.61 12.08
CA PRO A 158 3.33 -8.11 13.31
C PRO A 158 4.34 -8.26 14.44
N GLU A 159 5.59 -8.59 14.15
CA GLU A 159 6.63 -8.80 15.16
C GLU A 159 7.02 -7.51 15.88
N SER A 160 6.71 -6.35 15.30
CA SER A 160 7.03 -5.03 15.86
C SER A 160 5.85 -4.34 16.53
N THR A 161 4.74 -5.04 16.72
CA THR A 161 3.59 -4.51 17.44
C THR A 161 3.87 -4.44 18.94
N LYS A 162 3.60 -3.28 19.55
CA LYS A 162 3.88 -3.03 20.96
C LYS A 162 2.75 -3.43 21.88
N GLY A 163 3.10 -3.84 23.10
CA GLY A 163 2.17 -4.14 24.18
C GLY A 163 1.49 -5.50 24.05
N GLY A 164 0.46 -5.68 24.85
CA GLY A 164 -0.37 -6.88 24.88
C GLY A 164 -1.74 -6.61 25.49
N VAL A 165 -2.69 -7.47 25.18
CA VAL A 165 -4.06 -7.43 25.70
C VAL A 165 -4.42 -8.79 26.27
N ARG A 166 -4.80 -8.86 27.56
CA ARG A 166 -5.17 -10.11 28.23
C ARG A 166 -4.09 -11.22 28.12
N GLY A 167 -2.81 -10.85 28.13
CA GLY A 167 -1.70 -11.79 27.96
C GLY A 167 -1.36 -12.15 26.51
N PHE A 168 -2.15 -11.67 25.53
CA PHE A 168 -1.87 -11.89 24.11
C PHE A 168 -1.08 -10.74 23.52
N ASN A 169 -0.11 -11.08 22.70
CA ASN A 169 0.68 -10.15 21.89
C ASN A 169 1.02 -10.80 20.55
N THR A 170 1.72 -10.09 19.69
CA THR A 170 2.09 -10.61 18.35
C THR A 170 3.27 -11.57 18.34
N ASN A 171 3.89 -11.85 19.49
CA ASN A 171 4.92 -12.89 19.61
C ASN A 171 4.35 -14.32 19.64
N HIS A 172 3.04 -14.46 19.63
CA HIS A 172 2.37 -15.73 19.60
C HIS A 172 2.31 -16.25 18.17
N LEU A 173 3.02 -17.34 17.86
CA LEU A 173 3.17 -17.88 16.49
C LEU A 173 1.85 -18.20 15.78
N GLU A 174 0.82 -18.56 16.54
CA GLU A 174 -0.48 -19.00 15.99
C GLU A 174 -1.61 -17.99 16.21
N LEU A 175 -1.38 -16.93 16.99
CA LEU A 175 -2.43 -16.01 17.40
C LEU A 175 -2.02 -14.56 17.04
N MET A 176 -2.01 -14.26 15.76
CA MET A 176 -1.75 -12.90 15.27
C MET A 176 -3.06 -12.12 15.15
N PRO A 177 -3.33 -11.16 16.04
CA PRO A 177 -4.51 -10.33 15.94
C PRO A 177 -4.42 -9.43 14.69
N MET A 178 -5.53 -9.37 13.95
CA MET A 178 -5.65 -8.50 12.79
C MET A 178 -5.65 -7.03 13.18
N SER A 179 -5.20 -6.16 12.27
CA SER A 179 -5.31 -4.72 12.44
C SER A 179 -6.78 -4.27 12.34
N CYS A 180 -7.20 -3.39 13.25
CA CYS A 180 -8.53 -2.78 13.22
C CYS A 180 -8.59 -1.41 12.54
N ASP A 181 -7.50 -0.97 11.93
CA ASP A 181 -7.41 0.37 11.35
C ASP A 181 -8.51 0.65 10.31
N ILE A 182 -8.83 -0.32 9.46
CA ILE A 182 -9.90 -0.18 8.47
C ILE A 182 -11.26 0.00 9.14
N LEU A 183 -11.55 -0.77 10.18
CA LEU A 183 -12.82 -0.68 10.91
C LEU A 183 -13.01 0.68 11.58
N LYS A 184 -11.92 1.35 11.96
CA LYS A 184 -11.95 2.68 12.56
C LYS A 184 -12.16 3.82 11.58
N ILE A 185 -11.87 3.59 10.29
CA ILE A 185 -12.00 4.61 9.24
C ILE A 185 -13.08 4.28 8.22
N GLU A 186 -13.72 3.11 8.27
CA GLU A 186 -14.68 2.65 7.25
C GLU A 186 -15.82 3.63 7.01
N HIS A 187 -16.32 4.28 8.07
CA HIS A 187 -17.42 5.25 7.99
C HIS A 187 -17.06 6.56 7.26
N PHE A 188 -15.78 6.83 7.04
CA PHE A 188 -15.32 7.94 6.20
C PHE A 188 -15.07 7.54 4.76
N LEU A 189 -15.04 6.25 4.45
CA LEU A 189 -14.75 5.78 3.09
C LEU A 189 -15.95 6.01 2.18
N LEU A 190 -15.67 6.50 0.98
CA LEU A 190 -16.72 6.71 -0.01
C LEU A 190 -17.13 5.40 -0.66
N PRO A 191 -18.41 5.27 -1.07
CA PRO A 191 -18.86 4.14 -1.88
C PRO A 191 -17.97 3.92 -3.09
N GLY A 192 -17.58 2.67 -3.34
CA GLY A 192 -16.67 2.31 -4.42
C GLY A 192 -15.18 2.39 -4.08
N THR A 193 -14.80 2.73 -2.84
CA THR A 193 -13.44 2.51 -2.35
C THR A 193 -13.07 1.04 -2.48
N ILE A 194 -11.89 0.75 -3.01
CA ILE A 194 -11.35 -0.61 -3.13
C ILE A 194 -10.37 -0.84 -1.98
N ILE A 195 -10.56 -1.94 -1.27
CA ILE A 195 -9.60 -2.45 -0.28
C ILE A 195 -9.01 -3.73 -0.86
N LEU A 196 -7.71 -3.77 -1.03
CA LEU A 196 -6.96 -4.94 -1.48
C LEU A 196 -6.02 -5.36 -0.35
N SER A 197 -6.16 -6.59 0.10
CA SER A 197 -5.27 -7.19 1.10
C SER A 197 -4.30 -8.13 0.43
N ASP A 198 -3.04 -8.07 0.82
CA ASP A 198 -2.10 -9.16 0.62
C ASP A 198 -2.58 -10.32 1.49
N GLY A 199 -2.72 -11.49 0.92
CA GLY A 199 -3.42 -12.64 1.52
C GLY A 199 -2.70 -13.30 2.72
N ARG A 200 -2.10 -12.49 3.61
CA ARG A 200 -1.49 -12.94 4.86
C ARG A 200 -2.48 -13.04 5.99
#